data_76563938c214724f41aedb5a6efa2bb6
#
_entry.id   76563938c214724f41aedb5a6efa2bb6
#
_cell.length_a   1.000
_cell.length_b   1.000
_cell.length_c   1.000
_cell.angle_alpha   90.00
_cell.angle_beta   90.00
_cell.angle_gamma   90.00
#
_symmetry.space_group_name_H-M   'P 1'
#
loop_
_entity.id
_entity.type
_entity.pdbx_description
1 polymer ?
#
loop_
_entity_poly.entity_id
_entity_poly.type
_entity_poly.pdbx_seq_one_letter_code
_entity_poly.pdbx_strand_id
1 'polypeptide(L)'
;MNDTIITKGEATRARIIDAAYQLFMRQGFHGTSMRQIVEGAGITMGGIYTHFASKEAIWEAVFMAKHPYHEILALLTQAGGDTIGDFLKQTASLMVSGLGQRQDVLNLLFIELVEFNGKHLSIVYAEALPEMVRLGQIFAQKRGRLRPVPLPILARSFAGLFFSYYITEQVMPQEARAFMGDHALESFIDIYLHGILAEPAEPQND
;
A
#
# COMPACT_ATOMS: atom_id res chain seq x y z
N MET A 1 -0.40 27.80 12.93
CA MET A 1 0.66 26.81 13.22
C MET A 1 0.41 26.32 14.63
N ASN A 2 -0.22 25.14 14.80
CA ASN A 2 -0.31 24.52 16.12
C ASN A 2 0.92 23.61 16.24
N ASP A 3 1.95 24.07 16.93
CA ASP A 3 3.02 23.20 17.40
C ASP A 3 2.41 22.23 18.43
N THR A 4 2.08 21.04 17.98
CA THR A 4 1.67 19.96 18.88
C THR A 4 2.87 19.59 19.74
N ILE A 5 2.89 20.00 21.00
CA ILE A 5 3.95 19.66 21.96
C ILE A 5 3.89 18.16 22.17
N ILE A 6 4.82 17.43 21.55
CA ILE A 6 4.97 15.97 21.73
C ILE A 6 5.40 15.71 23.18
N THR A 7 4.62 14.94 23.92
CA THR A 7 4.97 14.59 25.30
C THR A 7 6.19 13.66 25.33
N LYS A 8 6.90 13.62 26.48
CA LYS A 8 8.03 12.70 26.66
C LYS A 8 7.62 11.24 26.45
N GLY A 9 6.37 10.88 26.81
CA GLY A 9 5.83 9.55 26.61
C GLY A 9 5.64 9.22 25.13
N GLU A 10 5.04 10.14 24.36
CA GLU A 10 4.86 9.98 22.92
C GLU A 10 6.19 9.88 22.17
N ALA A 11 7.16 10.72 22.52
CA ALA A 11 8.51 10.64 21.97
C ALA A 11 9.19 9.28 22.27
N THR A 12 8.99 8.72 23.46
CA THR A 12 9.53 7.40 23.83
C THR A 12 8.79 6.29 23.03
N ARG A 13 7.47 6.37 22.92
CA ARG A 13 6.68 5.43 22.12
C ARG A 13 7.11 5.42 20.66
N ALA A 14 7.34 6.58 20.06
CA ALA A 14 7.84 6.70 18.69
C ALA A 14 9.21 6.03 18.52
N ARG A 15 10.16 6.25 19.44
CA ARG A 15 11.48 5.60 19.41
C ARG A 15 11.38 4.07 19.49
N ILE A 16 10.45 3.53 20.29
CA ILE A 16 10.21 2.08 20.37
C ILE A 16 9.71 1.55 19.02
N ILE A 17 8.72 2.24 18.41
CA ILE A 17 8.18 1.89 17.10
C ILE A 17 9.27 1.89 16.03
N ASP A 18 10.10 2.94 15.99
CA ASP A 18 11.16 3.05 14.97
C ASP A 18 12.25 1.99 15.17
N ALA A 19 12.71 1.72 16.40
CA ALA A 19 13.67 0.68 16.69
C ALA A 19 13.12 -0.72 16.32
N ALA A 20 11.88 -1.00 16.68
CA ALA A 20 11.21 -2.25 16.36
C ALA A 20 11.03 -2.43 14.86
N TYR A 21 10.61 -1.39 14.15
CA TYR A 21 10.49 -1.40 12.69
C TYR A 21 11.80 -1.79 12.01
N GLN A 22 12.93 -1.14 12.37
CA GLN A 22 14.23 -1.46 11.79
C GLN A 22 14.64 -2.92 12.06
N LEU A 23 14.34 -3.44 13.25
CA LEU A 23 14.63 -4.82 13.60
C LEU A 23 13.73 -5.80 12.84
N PHE A 24 12.43 -5.57 12.79
CA PHE A 24 11.48 -6.42 12.06
C PHE A 24 11.80 -6.48 10.57
N MET A 25 12.14 -5.35 9.94
CA MET A 25 12.50 -5.32 8.52
C MET A 25 13.81 -6.06 8.23
N ARG A 26 14.75 -6.07 9.16
CA ARG A 26 16.08 -6.69 8.98
C ARG A 26 16.09 -8.19 9.25
N GLN A 27 15.38 -8.65 10.27
CA GLN A 27 15.51 -10.03 10.78
C GLN A 27 14.16 -10.73 11.06
N GLY A 28 13.04 -10.12 10.62
CA GLY A 28 11.70 -10.65 10.80
C GLY A 28 11.14 -10.49 12.22
N PHE A 29 9.85 -10.84 12.37
CA PHE A 29 9.17 -10.75 13.65
C PHE A 29 9.74 -11.74 14.69
N HIS A 30 9.90 -13.02 14.32
CA HIS A 30 10.43 -14.04 15.24
C HIS A 30 11.90 -13.85 15.58
N GLY A 31 12.70 -13.36 14.64
CA GLY A 31 14.13 -13.05 14.87
C GLY A 31 14.35 -11.86 15.80
N THR A 32 13.32 -11.07 16.11
CA THR A 32 13.42 -9.87 16.94
C THR A 32 12.94 -10.16 18.37
N SER A 33 13.74 -9.77 19.36
CA SER A 33 13.40 -9.89 20.78
C SER A 33 13.08 -8.53 21.41
N MET A 34 12.29 -8.54 22.50
CA MET A 34 12.02 -7.35 23.33
C MET A 34 13.31 -6.66 23.80
N ARG A 35 14.34 -7.44 24.16
CA ARG A 35 15.63 -6.92 24.60
C ARG A 35 16.34 -6.11 23.52
N GLN A 36 16.33 -6.59 22.28
CA GLN A 36 16.93 -5.85 21.15
C GLN A 36 16.16 -4.55 20.88
N ILE A 37 14.82 -4.57 20.98
CA ILE A 37 14.01 -3.36 20.82
C ILE A 37 14.34 -2.33 21.90
N VAL A 38 14.43 -2.76 23.15
CA VAL A 38 14.83 -1.92 24.31
C VAL A 38 16.20 -1.26 24.09
N GLU A 39 17.17 -2.05 23.64
CA GLU A 39 18.52 -1.58 23.33
C GLU A 39 18.51 -0.57 22.18
N GLY A 40 17.82 -0.90 21.08
CA GLY A 40 17.68 -0.01 19.92
C GLY A 40 16.94 1.30 20.21
N ALA A 41 15.95 1.26 21.12
CA ALA A 41 15.19 2.44 21.53
C ALA A 41 15.90 3.28 22.61
N GLY A 42 17.01 2.78 23.20
CA GLY A 42 17.73 3.47 24.27
C GLY A 42 16.89 3.67 25.54
N ILE A 43 16.12 2.63 25.95
CA ILE A 43 15.26 2.64 27.13
C ILE A 43 15.58 1.45 28.06
N THR A 44 14.91 1.36 29.21
CA THR A 44 15.01 0.21 30.10
C THR A 44 13.95 -0.85 29.78
N MET A 45 14.21 -2.11 30.20
CA MET A 45 13.23 -3.19 30.07
C MET A 45 11.90 -2.89 30.79
N GLY A 46 11.95 -2.28 31.96
CA GLY A 46 10.73 -1.83 32.66
C GLY A 46 10.02 -0.73 31.89
N GLY A 47 10.76 0.17 31.25
CA GLY A 47 10.21 1.28 30.48
C GLY A 47 9.41 0.85 29.23
N ILE A 48 9.79 -0.24 28.56
CA ILE A 48 9.05 -0.70 27.38
C ILE A 48 7.64 -1.19 27.75
N TYR A 49 7.50 -1.86 28.90
CA TYR A 49 6.20 -2.39 29.36
C TYR A 49 5.21 -1.31 29.82
N THR A 50 5.67 -0.07 30.05
CA THR A 50 4.77 1.07 30.27
C THR A 50 4.09 1.56 28.99
N HIS A 51 4.65 1.20 27.80
CA HIS A 51 4.14 1.59 26.49
C HIS A 51 3.49 0.45 25.72
N PHE A 52 4.02 -0.77 25.85
CA PHE A 52 3.58 -1.93 25.08
C PHE A 52 3.60 -3.19 25.95
N ALA A 53 2.48 -3.88 26.01
CA ALA A 53 2.33 -5.10 26.83
C ALA A 53 3.10 -6.31 26.24
N SER A 54 3.32 -6.33 24.92
CA SER A 54 3.94 -7.46 24.23
C SER A 54 4.64 -7.02 22.93
N LYS A 55 5.40 -7.94 22.33
CA LYS A 55 6.00 -7.73 21.00
C LYS A 55 4.95 -7.62 19.90
N GLU A 56 3.84 -8.33 20.02
CA GLU A 56 2.69 -8.26 19.13
C GLU A 56 2.04 -6.86 19.18
N ALA A 57 1.90 -6.26 20.36
CA ALA A 57 1.38 -4.90 20.52
C ALA A 57 2.34 -3.87 19.89
N ILE A 58 3.64 -4.12 19.92
CA ILE A 58 4.63 -3.29 19.22
C ILE A 58 4.47 -3.46 17.71
N TRP A 59 4.30 -4.71 17.22
CA TRP A 59 4.08 -4.96 15.81
C TRP A 59 2.84 -4.23 15.28
N GLU A 60 1.72 -4.35 15.97
CA GLU A 60 0.50 -3.62 15.60
C GLU A 60 0.75 -2.12 15.45
N ALA A 61 1.45 -1.51 16.43
CA ALA A 61 1.79 -0.09 16.37
C ALA A 61 2.77 0.24 15.24
N VAL A 62 3.74 -0.64 14.94
CA VAL A 62 4.65 -0.50 13.80
C VAL A 62 3.86 -0.59 12.50
N PHE A 63 3.00 -1.60 12.35
CA PHE A 63 2.20 -1.80 11.16
C PHE A 63 1.32 -0.58 10.87
N MET A 64 0.57 -0.10 11.86
CA MET A 64 -0.28 1.09 11.70
C MET A 64 0.51 2.37 11.38
N ALA A 65 1.70 2.54 11.98
CA ALA A 65 2.52 3.72 11.75
C ALA A 65 3.28 3.72 10.42
N LYS A 66 3.59 2.53 9.86
CA LYS A 66 4.46 2.39 8.68
C LYS A 66 3.73 1.90 7.43
N HIS A 67 2.51 1.37 7.58
CA HIS A 67 1.70 0.97 6.42
C HIS A 67 1.35 2.20 5.57
N PRO A 68 1.57 2.18 4.26
CA PRO A 68 1.51 3.37 3.41
C PRO A 68 0.09 3.79 3.01
N TYR A 69 -0.95 3.36 3.73
CA TYR A 69 -2.33 3.61 3.29
C TYR A 69 -2.69 5.11 3.20
N HIS A 70 -2.16 5.94 4.10
CA HIS A 70 -2.36 7.39 4.01
C HIS A 70 -1.66 7.99 2.78
N GLU A 71 -0.45 7.52 2.46
CA GLU A 71 0.29 7.93 1.27
C GLU A 71 -0.46 7.50 0.01
N ILE A 72 -0.94 6.25 -0.04
CA ILE A 72 -1.73 5.72 -1.15
C ILE A 72 -3.00 6.56 -1.36
N LEU A 73 -3.77 6.81 -0.30
CA LEU A 73 -4.99 7.61 -0.39
C LEU A 73 -4.70 9.05 -0.85
N ALA A 74 -3.61 9.65 -0.35
CA ALA A 74 -3.19 10.97 -0.80
C ALA A 74 -2.82 10.99 -2.29
N LEU A 75 -2.10 9.98 -2.79
CA LEU A 75 -1.78 9.82 -4.21
C LEU A 75 -3.05 9.66 -5.06
N LEU A 76 -3.99 8.84 -4.62
CA LEU A 76 -5.27 8.63 -5.29
C LEU A 76 -6.09 9.93 -5.40
N THR A 77 -6.06 10.78 -4.38
CA THR A 77 -6.77 12.07 -4.40
C THR A 77 -6.09 13.12 -5.27
N GLN A 78 -4.79 12.98 -5.56
CA GLN A 78 -4.05 13.85 -6.47
C GLN A 78 -4.26 13.47 -7.94
N ALA A 79 -4.71 12.24 -8.22
CA ALA A 79 -4.93 11.81 -9.58
C ALA A 79 -6.03 12.64 -10.24
N GLY A 80 -5.72 13.25 -11.37
CA GLY A 80 -6.60 14.08 -12.16
C GLY A 80 -7.20 13.32 -13.35
N GLY A 81 -7.45 14.08 -14.42
CA GLY A 81 -8.01 13.59 -15.68
C GLY A 81 -9.52 13.65 -15.75
N ASP A 82 -10.04 13.86 -16.96
CA ASP A 82 -11.46 14.00 -17.21
C ASP A 82 -12.16 12.66 -17.45
N THR A 83 -11.41 11.68 -17.91
CA THR A 83 -11.91 10.34 -18.20
C THR A 83 -11.46 9.35 -17.14
N ILE A 84 -12.16 8.21 -17.06
CA ILE A 84 -11.79 7.08 -16.21
C ILE A 84 -10.40 6.56 -16.59
N GLY A 85 -10.09 6.48 -17.88
CA GLY A 85 -8.79 6.04 -18.38
C GLY A 85 -7.65 6.94 -17.93
N ASP A 86 -7.81 8.27 -18.06
CA ASP A 86 -6.80 9.24 -17.61
C ASP A 86 -6.57 9.16 -16.10
N PHE A 87 -7.67 9.07 -15.34
CA PHE A 87 -7.62 8.94 -13.89
C PHE A 87 -6.83 7.68 -13.47
N LEU A 88 -7.12 6.53 -14.07
CA LEU A 88 -6.44 5.26 -13.74
C LEU A 88 -4.97 5.28 -14.15
N LYS A 89 -4.63 5.85 -15.31
CA LYS A 89 -3.24 6.02 -15.76
C LYS A 89 -2.44 6.90 -14.80
N GLN A 90 -2.99 8.05 -14.43
CA GLN A 90 -2.34 8.95 -13.46
C GLN A 90 -2.21 8.32 -12.08
N THR A 91 -3.25 7.65 -11.60
CA THR A 91 -3.21 6.92 -10.32
C THR A 91 -2.08 5.91 -10.31
N ALA A 92 -1.99 5.06 -11.34
CA ALA A 92 -0.95 4.03 -11.40
C ALA A 92 0.47 4.65 -11.49
N SER A 93 0.66 5.71 -12.27
CA SER A 93 1.92 6.42 -12.36
C SER A 93 2.34 7.03 -11.01
N LEU A 94 1.42 7.69 -10.31
CA LEU A 94 1.67 8.25 -8.98
C LEU A 94 2.01 7.16 -7.95
N MET A 95 1.31 6.02 -7.99
CA MET A 95 1.57 4.90 -7.09
C MET A 95 2.95 4.27 -7.36
N VAL A 96 3.32 4.06 -8.61
CA VAL A 96 4.65 3.53 -8.98
C VAL A 96 5.75 4.50 -8.57
N SER A 97 5.60 5.79 -8.83
CA SER A 97 6.61 6.79 -8.44
C SER A 97 6.71 6.97 -6.92
N GLY A 98 5.59 6.91 -6.20
CA GLY A 98 5.56 7.07 -4.74
C GLY A 98 5.99 5.83 -3.96
N LEU A 99 5.61 4.64 -4.42
CA LEU A 99 5.86 3.38 -3.71
C LEU A 99 6.95 2.52 -4.35
N GLY A 100 7.35 2.80 -5.60
CA GLY A 100 8.27 1.94 -6.37
C GLY A 100 9.64 1.73 -5.72
N GLN A 101 10.10 2.66 -4.90
CA GLN A 101 11.35 2.56 -4.15
C GLN A 101 11.18 1.97 -2.73
N ARG A 102 9.96 1.65 -2.32
CA ARG A 102 9.60 1.23 -0.97
C ARG A 102 9.57 -0.30 -0.84
N GLN A 103 10.74 -0.95 -0.88
CA GLN A 103 10.85 -2.42 -0.66
C GLN A 103 10.36 -2.85 0.74
N ASP A 104 10.43 -1.96 1.72
CA ASP A 104 9.95 -2.18 3.08
C ASP A 104 8.43 -2.46 3.15
N VAL A 105 7.64 -1.91 2.22
CA VAL A 105 6.17 -2.13 2.17
C VAL A 105 5.83 -3.59 1.94
N LEU A 106 6.55 -4.28 1.03
CA LEU A 106 6.35 -5.71 0.82
C LEU A 106 6.73 -6.53 2.05
N ASN A 107 7.88 -6.24 2.66
CA ASN A 107 8.30 -6.94 3.86
C ASN A 107 7.29 -6.77 5.00
N LEU A 108 6.79 -5.55 5.19
CA LEU A 108 5.74 -5.25 6.17
C LEU A 108 4.48 -6.08 5.92
N LEU A 109 4.02 -6.11 4.66
CA LEU A 109 2.82 -6.85 4.27
C LEU A 109 3.02 -8.37 4.42
N PHE A 110 4.18 -8.92 4.02
CA PHE A 110 4.45 -10.33 4.15
C PHE A 110 4.54 -10.78 5.61
N ILE A 111 5.17 -10.00 6.49
CA ILE A 111 5.16 -10.29 7.93
C ILE A 111 3.72 -10.30 8.45
N GLU A 112 2.92 -9.30 8.09
CA GLU A 112 1.52 -9.22 8.50
C GLU A 112 0.69 -10.43 8.04
N LEU A 113 0.85 -10.84 6.78
CA LEU A 113 0.10 -11.97 6.23
C LEU A 113 0.55 -13.31 6.81
N VAL A 114 1.86 -13.53 6.97
CA VAL A 114 2.42 -14.82 7.40
C VAL A 114 2.31 -15.00 8.92
N GLU A 115 2.62 -13.96 9.69
CA GLU A 115 2.69 -14.06 11.16
C GLU A 115 1.35 -13.76 11.84
N PHE A 116 0.53 -12.91 11.25
CA PHE A 116 -0.70 -12.40 11.85
C PHE A 116 -1.97 -12.70 11.05
N ASN A 117 -1.86 -13.46 9.93
CA ASN A 117 -2.98 -13.78 9.03
C ASN A 117 -3.76 -12.54 8.55
N GLY A 118 -3.08 -11.39 8.40
CA GLY A 118 -3.69 -10.14 7.96
C GLY A 118 -4.60 -9.48 8.99
N LYS A 119 -4.48 -9.82 10.27
CA LYS A 119 -5.33 -9.31 11.36
C LYS A 119 -5.44 -7.79 11.37
N HIS A 120 -4.30 -7.09 11.21
CA HIS A 120 -4.25 -5.64 11.32
C HIS A 120 -4.66 -4.93 10.01
N LEU A 121 -4.71 -5.66 8.87
CA LEU A 121 -5.27 -5.12 7.62
C LEU A 121 -6.73 -4.71 7.75
N SER A 122 -7.50 -5.40 8.59
CA SER A 122 -8.90 -5.03 8.84
C SER A 122 -9.04 -3.66 9.49
N ILE A 123 -8.08 -3.29 10.35
CA ILE A 123 -8.03 -1.97 11.00
C ILE A 123 -7.70 -0.90 9.96
N VAL A 124 -6.66 -1.12 9.14
CA VAL A 124 -6.29 -0.22 8.03
C VAL A 124 -7.48 -0.03 7.07
N TYR A 125 -8.18 -1.13 6.74
CA TYR A 125 -9.35 -1.04 5.87
C TYR A 125 -10.48 -0.19 6.48
N ALA A 126 -10.76 -0.36 7.78
CA ALA A 126 -11.78 0.41 8.47
C ALA A 126 -11.42 1.91 8.52
N GLU A 127 -10.16 2.25 8.76
CA GLU A 127 -9.66 3.64 8.76
C GLU A 127 -9.67 4.27 7.35
N ALA A 128 -9.36 3.48 6.32
CA ALA A 128 -9.35 3.95 4.93
C ALA A 128 -10.75 4.10 4.31
N LEU A 129 -11.76 3.42 4.85
CA LEU A 129 -13.10 3.31 4.25
C LEU A 129 -13.76 4.66 3.92
N PRO A 130 -13.75 5.71 4.77
CA PRO A 130 -14.33 7.00 4.45
C PRO A 130 -13.71 7.64 3.20
N GLU A 131 -12.39 7.59 3.07
CA GLU A 131 -11.67 8.11 1.91
C GLU A 131 -11.91 7.26 0.67
N MET A 132 -12.00 5.95 0.80
CA MET A 132 -12.37 5.06 -0.31
C MET A 132 -13.76 5.38 -0.86
N VAL A 133 -14.74 5.67 0.02
CA VAL A 133 -16.07 6.11 -0.40
C VAL A 133 -16.00 7.44 -1.16
N ARG A 134 -15.23 8.40 -0.66
CA ARG A 134 -15.02 9.69 -1.33
C ARG A 134 -14.38 9.53 -2.70
N LEU A 135 -13.36 8.71 -2.82
CA LEU A 135 -12.71 8.36 -4.09
C LEU A 135 -13.68 7.70 -5.06
N GLY A 136 -14.55 6.81 -4.56
CA GLY A 136 -15.63 6.21 -5.36
C GLY A 136 -16.58 7.26 -5.95
N GLN A 137 -16.92 8.29 -5.18
CA GLN A 137 -17.75 9.41 -5.67
C GLN A 137 -17.02 10.24 -6.76
N ILE A 138 -15.73 10.54 -6.55
CA ILE A 138 -14.90 11.22 -7.56
C ILE A 138 -14.84 10.39 -8.84
N PHE A 139 -14.60 9.09 -8.72
CA PHE A 139 -14.52 8.17 -9.86
C PHE A 139 -15.84 8.11 -10.64
N ALA A 140 -16.98 8.08 -9.94
CA ALA A 140 -18.31 8.05 -10.56
C ALA A 140 -18.64 9.31 -11.38
N GLN A 141 -17.94 10.44 -11.12
CA GLN A 141 -18.11 11.69 -11.87
C GLN A 141 -17.24 11.76 -13.14
N LYS A 142 -16.30 10.83 -13.31
CA LYS A 142 -15.42 10.80 -14.50
C LYS A 142 -16.19 10.35 -15.74
N ARG A 143 -15.86 10.95 -16.89
CA ARG A 143 -16.45 10.55 -18.18
C ARG A 143 -15.94 9.17 -18.61
N GLY A 144 -16.83 8.34 -19.06
CA GLY A 144 -16.54 7.01 -19.59
C GLY A 144 -17.69 6.03 -19.35
N ARG A 145 -17.77 5.00 -20.19
CA ARG A 145 -18.76 3.92 -20.02
C ARG A 145 -18.09 2.78 -19.26
N LEU A 146 -18.51 2.60 -18.03
CA LEU A 146 -18.14 1.42 -17.26
C LEU A 146 -19.02 0.24 -17.65
N ARG A 147 -18.45 -0.96 -17.63
CA ARG A 147 -19.26 -2.18 -17.62
C ARG A 147 -20.18 -2.16 -16.39
N PRO A 148 -21.35 -2.82 -16.43
CA PRO A 148 -22.27 -2.89 -15.30
C PRO A 148 -21.73 -3.81 -14.19
N VAL A 149 -20.56 -3.46 -13.66
CA VAL A 149 -19.85 -4.18 -12.58
C VAL A 149 -19.89 -3.28 -11.36
N PRO A 150 -20.19 -3.82 -10.16
CA PRO A 150 -20.19 -3.04 -8.93
C PRO A 150 -18.84 -2.34 -8.70
N LEU A 151 -18.88 -1.06 -8.34
CA LEU A 151 -17.67 -0.24 -8.11
C LEU A 151 -16.65 -0.88 -7.17
N PRO A 152 -17.04 -1.57 -6.06
CA PRO A 152 -16.06 -2.26 -5.19
C PRO A 152 -15.29 -3.37 -5.92
N ILE A 153 -15.91 -4.06 -6.89
CA ILE A 153 -15.23 -5.09 -7.69
C ILE A 153 -14.22 -4.44 -8.63
N LEU A 154 -14.60 -3.34 -9.30
CA LEU A 154 -13.68 -2.58 -10.16
C LEU A 154 -12.49 -2.03 -9.36
N ALA A 155 -12.74 -1.44 -8.19
CA ALA A 155 -11.68 -0.94 -7.32
C ALA A 155 -10.74 -2.07 -6.87
N ARG A 156 -11.28 -3.22 -6.48
CA ARG A 156 -10.49 -4.40 -6.07
C ARG A 156 -9.67 -4.96 -7.22
N SER A 157 -10.23 -5.04 -8.43
CA SER A 157 -9.50 -5.55 -9.60
C SER A 157 -8.37 -4.61 -10.01
N PHE A 158 -8.57 -3.29 -9.93
CA PHE A 158 -7.51 -2.31 -10.15
C PHE A 158 -6.41 -2.41 -9.09
N ALA A 159 -6.78 -2.51 -7.80
CA ALA A 159 -5.80 -2.72 -6.73
C ALA A 159 -5.02 -4.02 -6.93
N GLY A 160 -5.67 -5.11 -7.37
CA GLY A 160 -5.03 -6.38 -7.68
C GLY A 160 -4.04 -6.27 -8.84
N LEU A 161 -4.39 -5.56 -9.90
CA LEU A 161 -3.50 -5.27 -11.04
C LEU A 161 -2.26 -4.51 -10.57
N PHE A 162 -2.46 -3.43 -9.81
CA PHE A 162 -1.36 -2.63 -9.28
C PHE A 162 -0.45 -3.46 -8.36
N PHE A 163 -1.04 -4.25 -7.46
CA PHE A 163 -0.30 -5.10 -6.54
C PHE A 163 0.52 -6.17 -7.29
N SER A 164 -0.07 -6.79 -8.33
CA SER A 164 0.63 -7.74 -9.19
C SER A 164 1.81 -7.09 -9.91
N TYR A 165 1.59 -5.92 -10.51
CA TYR A 165 2.67 -5.15 -11.16
C TYR A 165 3.77 -4.81 -10.16
N TYR A 166 3.41 -4.25 -9.00
CA TYR A 166 4.37 -3.82 -7.98
C TYR A 166 5.23 -4.96 -7.44
N ILE A 167 4.63 -6.12 -7.12
CA ILE A 167 5.38 -7.30 -6.65
C ILE A 167 6.30 -7.83 -7.75
N THR A 168 5.78 -8.01 -8.95
CA THR A 168 6.58 -8.56 -10.05
C THR A 168 7.75 -7.66 -10.40
N GLU A 169 7.56 -6.34 -10.36
CA GLU A 169 8.62 -5.35 -10.57
C GLU A 169 9.74 -5.47 -9.52
N GLN A 170 9.42 -5.78 -8.26
CA GLN A 170 10.41 -5.93 -7.19
C GLN A 170 11.21 -7.25 -7.27
N VAL A 171 10.60 -8.32 -7.75
CA VAL A 171 11.22 -9.67 -7.76
C VAL A 171 11.82 -10.03 -9.11
N MET A 172 11.49 -9.29 -10.16
CA MET A 172 11.92 -9.59 -11.52
C MET A 172 13.40 -9.25 -11.76
N PRO A 173 14.18 -10.16 -12.38
CA PRO A 173 15.55 -9.84 -12.81
C PRO A 173 15.60 -8.64 -13.77
N GLN A 174 16.71 -7.89 -13.72
CA GLN A 174 16.86 -6.68 -14.54
C GLN A 174 16.71 -6.97 -16.05
N GLU A 175 17.22 -8.12 -16.50
CA GLU A 175 17.14 -8.55 -17.90
C GLU A 175 15.68 -8.76 -18.35
N ALA A 176 14.86 -9.35 -17.49
CA ALA A 176 13.44 -9.55 -17.77
C ALA A 176 12.65 -8.23 -17.79
N ARG A 177 12.99 -7.29 -16.90
CA ARG A 177 12.42 -5.93 -16.92
C ARG A 177 12.77 -5.19 -18.22
N ALA A 178 14.03 -5.26 -18.64
CA ALA A 178 14.47 -4.64 -19.88
C ALA A 178 13.76 -5.20 -21.11
N PHE A 179 13.42 -6.49 -21.11
CA PHE A 179 12.65 -7.13 -22.19
C PHE A 179 11.20 -6.62 -22.28
N MET A 180 10.57 -6.25 -21.14
CA MET A 180 9.20 -5.73 -21.13
C MET A 180 9.11 -4.25 -21.55
N GLY A 181 10.25 -3.53 -21.55
CA GLY A 181 10.34 -2.13 -21.96
C GLY A 181 9.74 -1.14 -20.97
N ASP A 182 9.91 0.15 -21.28
CA ASP A 182 9.55 1.27 -20.39
C ASP A 182 8.03 1.50 -20.26
N HIS A 183 7.22 0.87 -21.12
CA HIS A 183 5.76 1.03 -21.17
C HIS A 183 4.98 -0.13 -20.56
N ALA A 184 5.63 -0.95 -19.72
CA ALA A 184 4.97 -2.11 -19.11
C ALA A 184 3.75 -1.71 -18.28
N LEU A 185 3.84 -0.65 -17.46
CA LEU A 185 2.72 -0.17 -16.65
C LEU A 185 1.54 0.29 -17.50
N GLU A 186 1.80 1.06 -18.56
CA GLU A 186 0.76 1.50 -19.48
C GLU A 186 0.06 0.33 -20.14
N SER A 187 0.80 -0.71 -20.52
CA SER A 187 0.24 -1.94 -21.10
C SER A 187 -0.64 -2.70 -20.10
N PHE A 188 -0.23 -2.79 -18.83
CA PHE A 188 -1.05 -3.38 -17.76
C PHE A 188 -2.37 -2.62 -17.59
N ILE A 189 -2.33 -1.28 -17.59
CA ILE A 189 -3.53 -0.45 -17.46
C ILE A 189 -4.41 -0.59 -18.71
N ASP A 190 -3.84 -0.64 -19.89
CA ASP A 190 -4.58 -0.80 -21.13
C ASP A 190 -5.32 -2.15 -21.16
N ILE A 191 -4.66 -3.23 -20.80
CA ILE A 191 -5.28 -4.55 -20.63
C ILE A 191 -6.43 -4.49 -19.61
N TYR A 192 -6.26 -3.77 -18.51
CA TYR A 192 -7.31 -3.62 -17.51
C TYR A 192 -8.52 -2.86 -18.07
N LEU A 193 -8.30 -1.77 -18.80
CA LEU A 193 -9.36 -0.92 -19.33
C LEU A 193 -10.17 -1.60 -20.43
N HIS A 194 -9.51 -2.33 -21.32
CA HIS A 194 -10.12 -2.90 -22.51
C HIS A 194 -10.36 -4.42 -22.41
N GLY A 195 -9.65 -5.12 -21.54
CA GLY A 195 -9.63 -6.58 -21.44
C GLY A 195 -8.56 -7.20 -22.33
N ILE A 196 -8.54 -8.55 -22.38
CA ILE A 196 -7.56 -9.35 -23.13
C ILE A 196 -8.08 -9.87 -24.48
N LEU A 197 -9.39 -9.83 -24.69
CA LEU A 197 -10.02 -10.26 -25.93
C LEU A 197 -10.25 -9.06 -26.84
N ALA A 198 -9.87 -9.20 -28.10
CA ALA A 198 -10.23 -8.24 -29.13
C ALA A 198 -11.78 -8.19 -29.28
N GLU A 199 -12.31 -7.01 -29.52
CA GLU A 199 -13.72 -6.91 -29.92
C GLU A 199 -13.96 -7.76 -31.16
N PRO A 200 -15.09 -8.48 -31.23
CA PRO A 200 -15.42 -9.21 -32.46
C PRO A 200 -15.40 -8.21 -33.62
N ALA A 201 -14.75 -8.58 -34.72
CA ALA A 201 -14.80 -7.78 -35.94
C ALA A 201 -16.26 -7.53 -36.28
N GLU A 202 -16.64 -6.27 -36.50
CA GLU A 202 -17.99 -5.94 -37.00
C GLU A 202 -18.22 -6.79 -38.25
N PRO A 203 -19.40 -7.43 -38.39
CA PRO A 203 -19.70 -8.19 -39.60
C PRO A 203 -19.58 -7.21 -40.77
N GLN A 204 -18.68 -7.53 -41.70
CA GLN A 204 -18.62 -6.81 -42.98
C GLN A 204 -19.97 -7.00 -43.63
N ASN A 205 -20.77 -5.93 -43.68
CA ASN A 205 -21.99 -5.90 -44.49
C ASN A 205 -21.53 -5.91 -45.94
N ASP A 206 -21.65 -7.08 -46.58
CA ASP A 206 -21.57 -7.20 -48.05
C ASP A 206 -22.82 -6.56 -48.71
#